data_48cfa30274f44f6e676d18466ed7cb0d
#
_entry.id   48cfa30274f44f6e676d18466ed7cb0d
#
_cell.length_a   1.000
_cell.length_b   1.000
_cell.length_c   1.000
_cell.angle_alpha   90.00
_cell.angle_beta   90.00
_cell.angle_gamma   90.00
#
_symmetry.space_group_name_H-M   'P 1'
#
loop_
_entity.id
_entity.type
_entity.pdbx_description
1 polymer ?
#
loop_
_entity_poly.entity_id
_entity_poly.type
_entity_poly.pdbx_seq_one_letter_code
_entity_poly.pdbx_strand_id
1 'polypeptide(L)'
;MKKITVCILTSGTGSRLDHYTMNKNKSLLSIKKESILTKIFNNFPKNSKFIISTGYKSQQVKDFVKTHHPKLNVKFVNIKNFSGKKSGPALSLFKCKNYLQTPFFFVSCDTIWKKKFLIIVLSIGWEPISLIN
;
A
#
# COMPACT_ATOMS: atom_id res chain seq x y z
N MET A 1 -7.91 -16.96 11.80
CA MET A 1 -7.24 -16.72 10.50
C MET A 1 -5.83 -16.21 10.76
N LYS A 2 -4.84 -16.74 10.03
CA LYS A 2 -3.44 -16.33 10.13
C LYS A 2 -3.29 -14.84 9.81
N LYS A 3 -2.50 -14.10 10.58
CA LYS A 3 -2.26 -12.67 10.36
C LYS A 3 -1.50 -12.45 9.06
N ILE A 4 -2.02 -11.57 8.22
CA ILE A 4 -1.45 -11.25 6.91
C ILE A 4 -0.67 -9.94 7.00
N THR A 5 0.52 -9.91 6.40
CA THR A 5 1.30 -8.69 6.21
C THR A 5 1.12 -8.20 4.78
N VAL A 6 0.83 -6.92 4.62
CA VAL A 6 0.59 -6.28 3.32
C VAL A 6 1.51 -5.07 3.18
N CYS A 7 2.33 -5.04 2.15
CA CYS A 7 3.15 -3.88 1.82
C CYS A 7 2.46 -3.07 0.71
N ILE A 8 2.14 -1.82 0.99
CA ILE A 8 1.46 -0.91 0.05
C ILE A 8 2.42 0.22 -0.32
N LEU A 9 2.68 0.42 -1.61
CA LEU A 9 3.54 1.48 -2.08
C LEU A 9 2.73 2.73 -2.45
N THR A 10 2.92 3.82 -1.70
CA THR A 10 2.29 5.11 -1.94
C THR A 10 3.30 6.24 -2.18
N SER A 11 4.58 5.93 -2.24
CA SER A 11 5.66 6.93 -2.25
C SER A 11 5.83 7.68 -3.59
N GLY A 12 5.37 7.11 -4.70
CA GLY A 12 5.53 7.70 -6.03
C GLY A 12 4.75 8.99 -6.25
N THR A 13 5.22 9.81 -7.18
CA THR A 13 4.61 11.11 -7.51
C THR A 13 3.30 10.99 -8.28
N GLY A 14 3.06 9.86 -8.97
CA GLY A 14 1.90 9.70 -9.83
C GLY A 14 1.89 10.66 -11.03
N SER A 15 3.07 11.07 -11.52
CA SER A 15 3.24 12.10 -12.56
C SER A 15 2.46 11.84 -13.85
N ARG A 16 2.17 10.57 -14.18
CA ARG A 16 1.36 10.20 -15.35
C ARG A 16 -0.09 10.66 -15.26
N LEU A 17 -0.58 10.95 -14.06
CA LEU A 17 -1.94 11.46 -13.82
C LEU A 17 -2.01 12.99 -13.81
N ASP A 18 -0.87 13.65 -14.03
CA ASP A 18 -0.73 15.09 -14.20
C ASP A 18 -1.47 15.90 -13.12
N HIS A 19 -2.44 16.72 -13.51
CA HIS A 19 -3.15 17.61 -12.58
C HIS A 19 -3.88 16.89 -11.44
N TYR A 20 -4.27 15.63 -11.58
CA TYR A 20 -4.92 14.86 -10.52
C TYR A 20 -4.01 14.61 -9.31
N THR A 21 -2.70 14.54 -9.53
CA THR A 21 -1.72 14.27 -8.47
C THR A 21 -0.87 15.49 -8.09
N MET A 22 -1.12 16.63 -8.70
CA MET A 22 -0.40 17.88 -8.40
C MET A 22 -0.54 18.26 -6.91
N ASN A 23 -1.72 18.14 -6.35
CA ASN A 23 -2.02 18.53 -4.97
C ASN A 23 -2.43 17.35 -4.08
N LYS A 24 -2.40 16.14 -4.60
CA LYS A 24 -2.90 14.95 -3.89
C LYS A 24 -2.09 13.71 -4.20
N ASN A 25 -1.78 12.93 -3.16
CA ASN A 25 -1.15 11.62 -3.37
C ASN A 25 -2.09 10.71 -4.17
N LYS A 26 -1.54 9.95 -5.10
CA LYS A 26 -2.27 9.04 -5.98
C LYS A 26 -3.17 8.05 -5.22
N SER A 27 -2.69 7.51 -4.11
CA SER A 27 -3.44 6.54 -3.30
C SER A 27 -4.72 7.10 -2.69
N LEU A 28 -4.82 8.44 -2.60
CA LEU A 28 -5.98 9.14 -2.05
C LEU A 28 -6.98 9.59 -3.12
N LEU A 29 -6.69 9.36 -4.39
CA LEU A 29 -7.65 9.62 -5.46
C LEU A 29 -8.86 8.71 -5.29
N SER A 30 -10.05 9.26 -5.55
CA SER A 30 -11.30 8.54 -5.37
C SER A 30 -11.75 7.84 -6.64
N ILE A 31 -12.15 6.59 -6.49
CA ILE A 31 -12.78 5.80 -7.54
C ILE A 31 -14.12 5.29 -6.99
N LYS A 32 -15.23 5.69 -7.61
CA LYS A 32 -16.57 5.34 -7.13
C LYS A 32 -16.79 5.70 -5.66
N LYS A 33 -16.46 6.96 -5.30
CA LYS A 33 -16.62 7.54 -3.96
C LYS A 33 -15.73 7.02 -2.85
N GLU A 34 -14.79 6.10 -3.14
CA GLU A 34 -13.79 5.63 -2.18
C GLU A 34 -12.37 5.88 -2.68
N SER A 35 -11.45 6.20 -1.77
CA SER A 35 -10.05 6.31 -2.14
C SER A 35 -9.47 4.95 -2.55
N ILE A 36 -8.45 4.98 -3.41
CA ILE A 36 -7.71 3.78 -3.81
C ILE A 36 -7.19 3.05 -2.56
N LEU A 37 -6.63 3.79 -1.61
CA LEU A 37 -6.08 3.22 -0.38
C LEU A 37 -7.14 2.50 0.46
N THR A 38 -8.32 3.10 0.63
CA THR A 38 -9.45 2.45 1.31
C THR A 38 -9.87 1.17 0.60
N LYS A 39 -9.94 1.19 -0.73
CA LYS A 39 -10.26 -0.03 -1.51
C LYS A 39 -9.24 -1.13 -1.29
N ILE A 40 -7.94 -0.78 -1.21
CA ILE A 40 -6.90 -1.75 -0.91
C ILE A 40 -7.11 -2.34 0.49
N PHE A 41 -7.30 -1.51 1.51
CA PHE A 41 -7.54 -2.00 2.87
C PHE A 41 -8.74 -2.96 2.96
N ASN A 42 -9.82 -2.64 2.24
CA ASN A 42 -11.05 -3.45 2.26
C ASN A 42 -10.89 -4.82 1.58
N ASN A 43 -9.81 -5.06 0.83
CA ASN A 43 -9.51 -6.36 0.23
C ASN A 43 -8.80 -7.32 1.19
N PHE A 44 -8.36 -6.85 2.35
CA PHE A 44 -7.63 -7.67 3.32
C PHE A 44 -8.39 -7.76 4.65
N PRO A 45 -8.14 -8.82 5.45
CA PRO A 45 -8.71 -8.91 6.79
C PRO A 45 -8.34 -7.71 7.65
N LYS A 46 -9.25 -7.25 8.51
CA LYS A 46 -9.03 -6.07 9.37
C LYS A 46 -7.88 -6.24 10.36
N ASN A 47 -7.53 -7.47 10.71
CA ASN A 47 -6.38 -7.79 11.58
C ASN A 47 -5.04 -7.85 10.83
N SER A 48 -5.02 -7.56 9.53
CA SER A 48 -3.79 -7.52 8.75
C SER A 48 -2.84 -6.44 9.26
N LYS A 49 -1.54 -6.68 9.09
CA LYS A 49 -0.51 -5.67 9.31
C LYS A 49 -0.19 -4.99 7.99
N PHE A 50 -0.33 -3.67 7.94
CA PHE A 50 -0.04 -2.88 6.74
C PHE A 50 1.28 -2.14 6.91
N ILE A 51 2.19 -2.33 5.97
CA ILE A 51 3.42 -1.55 5.84
C ILE A 51 3.24 -0.62 4.65
N ILE A 52 3.23 0.68 4.89
CA ILE A 52 2.97 1.68 3.83
C ILE A 52 4.22 2.51 3.60
N SER A 53 4.80 2.39 2.40
CA SER A 53 5.86 3.31 1.99
C SER A 53 5.25 4.66 1.62
N THR A 54 5.74 5.72 2.22
CA THR A 54 5.29 7.09 1.95
C THR A 54 6.44 7.93 1.41
N GLY A 55 6.15 8.90 0.58
CA GLY A 55 7.14 9.80 0.00
C GLY A 55 6.46 11.07 -0.50
N TYR A 56 6.04 11.10 -1.74
CA TYR A 56 5.30 12.22 -2.28
C TYR A 56 4.00 12.45 -1.50
N LYS A 57 3.83 13.67 -0.97
CA LYS A 57 2.67 14.05 -0.15
C LYS A 57 2.45 13.09 1.04
N SER A 58 3.55 12.66 1.69
CA SER A 58 3.51 11.63 2.74
C SER A 58 2.59 12.00 3.90
N GLN A 59 2.55 13.27 4.29
CA GLN A 59 1.70 13.71 5.38
C GLN A 59 0.21 13.54 5.09
N GLN A 60 -0.21 13.74 3.84
CA GLN A 60 -1.59 13.49 3.41
C GLN A 60 -1.99 12.02 3.63
N VAL A 61 -1.12 11.09 3.27
CA VAL A 61 -1.38 9.65 3.44
C VAL A 61 -1.49 9.30 4.93
N LYS A 62 -0.57 9.79 5.75
CA LYS A 62 -0.57 9.56 7.20
C LYS A 62 -1.84 10.11 7.86
N ASP A 63 -2.21 11.34 7.55
CA ASP A 63 -3.39 11.99 8.11
C ASP A 63 -4.68 11.28 7.68
N PHE A 64 -4.76 10.89 6.42
CA PHE A 64 -5.88 10.13 5.90
C PHE A 64 -6.09 8.81 6.66
N VAL A 65 -5.03 8.03 6.84
CA VAL A 65 -5.10 6.75 7.55
C VAL A 65 -5.50 6.96 9.01
N LYS A 66 -4.92 7.92 9.70
CA LYS A 66 -5.26 8.24 11.10
C LYS A 66 -6.71 8.67 11.26
N THR A 67 -7.25 9.42 10.30
CA THR A 67 -8.61 9.96 10.37
C THR A 67 -9.66 8.93 9.98
N HIS A 68 -9.44 8.19 8.89
CA HIS A 68 -10.45 7.30 8.30
C HIS A 68 -10.27 5.83 8.70
N HIS A 69 -9.07 5.42 9.12
CA HIS A 69 -8.74 4.04 9.45
C HIS A 69 -7.94 3.92 10.76
N PRO A 70 -8.40 4.56 11.86
CA PRO A 70 -7.60 4.64 13.10
C PRO A 70 -7.38 3.29 13.80
N LYS A 71 -8.19 2.28 13.48
CA LYS A 71 -8.11 0.94 14.10
C LYS A 71 -7.23 -0.04 13.34
N LEU A 72 -6.73 0.31 12.15
CA LEU A 72 -5.84 -0.55 11.39
C LEU A 72 -4.43 -0.55 11.98
N ASN A 73 -3.78 -1.71 11.93
CA ASN A 73 -2.37 -1.85 12.30
C ASN A 73 -1.50 -1.40 11.12
N VAL A 74 -1.03 -0.15 11.15
CA VAL A 74 -0.28 0.45 10.06
C VAL A 74 1.09 0.92 10.54
N LYS A 75 2.13 0.58 9.79
CA LYS A 75 3.48 1.11 9.92
C LYS A 75 3.84 1.90 8.67
N PHE A 76 4.25 3.16 8.84
CA PHE A 76 4.72 4.00 7.75
C PHE A 76 6.24 3.93 7.62
N VAL A 77 6.73 3.82 6.39
CA VAL A 77 8.15 3.88 6.04
C VAL A 77 8.36 5.04 5.07
N ASN A 78 9.05 6.08 5.52
CA ASN A 78 9.25 7.27 4.69
C ASN A 78 10.38 7.07 3.68
N ILE A 79 10.09 7.32 2.41
CA ILE A 79 11.04 7.24 1.30
C ILE A 79 11.46 8.65 0.91
N LYS A 80 12.70 9.02 1.19
CA LYS A 80 13.23 10.34 0.84
C LYS A 80 13.40 10.51 -0.67
N ASN A 81 13.90 9.48 -1.36
CA ASN A 81 14.14 9.48 -2.81
C ASN A 81 12.95 8.90 -3.57
N PHE A 82 11.81 9.59 -3.53
CA PHE A 82 10.59 9.13 -4.21
C PHE A 82 10.47 9.59 -5.67
N SER A 83 11.42 10.37 -6.17
CA SER A 83 11.46 10.84 -7.56
C SER A 83 12.89 10.78 -8.12
N GLY A 84 13.02 10.76 -9.46
CA GLY A 84 14.30 10.75 -10.16
C GLY A 84 14.85 9.37 -10.49
N LYS A 85 16.08 9.30 -10.99
CA LYS A 85 16.71 8.08 -11.54
C LYS A 85 16.88 6.94 -10.54
N LYS A 86 17.01 7.25 -9.24
CA LYS A 86 17.20 6.26 -8.17
C LYS A 86 15.92 6.01 -7.37
N SER A 87 14.78 6.33 -7.93
CA SER A 87 13.48 6.08 -7.32
C SER A 87 12.77 4.90 -8.00
N GLY A 88 11.72 4.42 -7.38
CA GLY A 88 10.86 3.39 -7.98
C GLY A 88 10.33 2.38 -6.96
N PRO A 89 9.46 1.46 -7.45
CA PRO A 89 8.84 0.47 -6.58
C PRO A 89 9.84 -0.45 -5.87
N ALA A 90 10.91 -0.85 -6.58
CA ALA A 90 11.94 -1.72 -6.01
C ALA A 90 12.67 -1.06 -4.85
N LEU A 91 13.02 0.22 -4.95
CA LEU A 91 13.63 0.96 -3.85
C LEU A 91 12.69 1.08 -2.66
N SER A 92 11.43 1.42 -2.92
CA SER A 92 10.41 1.55 -1.87
C SER A 92 10.21 0.22 -1.12
N LEU A 93 10.12 -0.88 -1.84
CA LEU A 93 10.02 -2.21 -1.27
C LEU A 93 11.26 -2.56 -0.44
N PHE A 94 12.45 -2.30 -0.98
CA PHE A 94 13.73 -2.53 -0.29
C PHE A 94 13.82 -1.75 1.03
N LYS A 95 13.37 -0.50 1.05
CA LYS A 95 13.35 0.31 2.28
C LYS A 95 12.39 -0.23 3.35
N CYS A 96 11.38 -0.99 2.95
CA CYS A 96 10.45 -1.65 3.86
C CYS A 96 10.95 -3.01 4.39
N LYS A 97 12.08 -3.53 3.91
CA LYS A 97 12.56 -4.91 4.14
C LYS A 97 12.57 -5.35 5.60
N ASN A 98 12.95 -4.46 6.53
CA ASN A 98 13.02 -4.80 7.96
C ASN A 98 11.65 -5.16 8.57
N TYR A 99 10.57 -4.74 7.94
CA TYR A 99 9.18 -5.02 8.35
C TYR A 99 8.55 -6.17 7.55
N LEU A 100 9.30 -6.74 6.58
CA LEU A 100 8.82 -7.74 5.62
C LEU A 100 9.61 -9.06 5.74
N GLN A 101 9.94 -9.48 6.95
CA GLN A 101 10.73 -10.69 7.20
C GLN A 101 9.89 -11.98 7.25
N THR A 102 8.58 -11.87 7.15
CA THR A 102 7.64 -12.99 7.00
C THR A 102 6.96 -12.90 5.65
N PRO A 103 6.27 -13.95 5.17
CA PRO A 103 5.52 -13.87 3.93
C PRO A 103 4.55 -12.69 3.90
N PHE A 104 4.51 -11.96 2.80
CA PHE A 104 3.70 -10.74 2.67
C PHE A 104 3.10 -10.59 1.27
N PHE A 105 2.02 -9.82 1.18
CA PHE A 105 1.48 -9.35 -0.10
C PHE A 105 2.09 -8.01 -0.45
N PHE A 106 2.41 -7.83 -1.71
CA PHE A 106 2.87 -6.57 -2.26
C PHE A 106 1.78 -5.95 -3.12
N VAL A 107 1.45 -4.69 -2.87
CA VAL A 107 0.39 -3.97 -3.57
C VAL A 107 0.87 -2.60 -4.02
N SER A 108 0.73 -2.33 -5.31
CA SER A 108 0.87 -0.99 -5.87
C SER A 108 -0.48 -0.28 -5.90
N CYS A 109 -0.49 1.06 -5.79
CA CYS A 109 -1.70 1.87 -5.92
C CYS A 109 -2.32 1.86 -7.33
N ASP A 110 -1.72 1.16 -8.27
CA ASP A 110 -2.28 0.95 -9.61
C ASP A 110 -3.22 -0.26 -9.68
N THR A 111 -3.23 -1.09 -8.64
CA THR A 111 -3.97 -2.34 -8.62
C THR A 111 -5.33 -2.16 -7.96
N ILE A 112 -6.38 -2.40 -8.74
CA ILE A 112 -7.77 -2.38 -8.26
C ILE A 112 -8.39 -3.73 -8.62
N TRP A 113 -8.85 -4.44 -7.61
CA TRP A 113 -9.52 -5.73 -7.82
C TRP A 113 -11.01 -5.54 -7.99
N LYS A 114 -11.60 -6.19 -9.00
CA LYS A 114 -13.05 -6.22 -9.21
C LYS A 114 -13.79 -7.10 -8.21
N LYS A 115 -13.10 -8.10 -7.65
CA LYS A 115 -13.63 -9.04 -6.62
C LYS A 115 -12.65 -9.14 -5.47
N LYS A 116 -13.09 -9.62 -4.32
CA LYS A 116 -12.22 -9.89 -3.17
C LYS A 116 -11.26 -11.04 -3.49
N PHE A 117 -10.16 -10.70 -4.14
CA PHE A 117 -9.10 -11.62 -4.56
C PHE A 117 -8.62 -12.50 -3.41
N LEU A 118 -8.45 -11.92 -2.25
CA LEU A 118 -7.92 -12.62 -1.08
C LEU A 118 -8.80 -13.80 -0.62
N ILE A 119 -10.12 -13.67 -0.73
CA ILE A 119 -11.04 -14.77 -0.37
C ILE A 119 -10.80 -15.97 -1.26
N ILE A 120 -10.59 -15.76 -2.56
CA ILE A 120 -10.30 -16.84 -3.51
C ILE A 120 -8.97 -17.50 -3.15
N VAL A 121 -7.93 -16.71 -2.91
CA VAL A 121 -6.59 -17.20 -2.56
C VAL A 121 -6.62 -18.02 -1.27
N LEU A 122 -7.29 -17.53 -0.23
CA LEU A 122 -7.39 -18.25 1.05
C LEU A 122 -8.23 -19.54 0.93
N SER A 123 -9.26 -19.54 0.08
CA SER A 123 -10.09 -20.72 -0.11
C SER A 123 -9.39 -21.88 -0.83
N ILE A 124 -8.37 -21.60 -1.64
CA ILE A 124 -7.54 -22.62 -2.30
C ILE A 124 -6.28 -23.01 -1.48
N GLY A 125 -6.13 -22.47 -0.25
CA GLY A 125 -5.03 -22.82 0.64
C GLY A 125 -3.66 -22.27 0.24
N TRP A 126 -3.63 -21.24 -0.59
CA TRP A 126 -2.36 -20.62 -0.99
C TRP A 126 -1.73 -19.84 0.17
N GLU A 127 -0.43 -20.06 0.39
CA GLU A 127 0.37 -19.31 1.38
C GLU A 127 1.17 -18.20 0.66
N PRO A 128 1.20 -16.99 1.21
CA PRO A 128 2.00 -15.93 0.61
C PRO A 128 3.50 -16.29 0.62
N ILE A 129 4.15 -16.06 -0.50
CA ILE A 129 5.58 -16.32 -0.68
C ILE A 129 6.38 -15.13 -0.16
N SER A 130 7.43 -15.38 0.62
CA SER A 130 8.41 -14.36 0.97
C SER A 130 9.26 -14.02 -0.25
N LEU A 131 9.30 -12.75 -0.63
CA LEU A 131 10.16 -12.25 -1.70
C LEU A 131 11.55 -11.84 -1.20
N ILE A 132 11.77 -11.90 0.11
CA ILE A 132 13.01 -11.48 0.77
C ILE A 132 13.47 -12.62 1.66
N ASN A 133 14.53 -13.31 1.23
CA ASN A 133 15.27 -14.27 2.05
C ASN A 133 16.38 -13.55 2.83
#